data_1a955c638f0a2a5dfab0d167c4461018
#
_entry.id   1a955c638f0a2a5dfab0d167c4461018
#
_cell.length_a   1.000
_cell.length_b   1.000
_cell.length_c   1.000
_cell.angle_alpha   90.00
_cell.angle_beta   90.00
_cell.angle_gamma   90.00
#
_symmetry.space_group_name_H-M   'P 1'
#
loop_
_entity.id
_entity.type
_entity.pdbx_description
1 polymer ?
#
loop_
_entity_poly.entity_id
_entity_poly.type
_entity_poly.pdbx_seq_one_letter_code
_entity_poly.pdbx_strand_id
1 'polypeptide(L)'
;REKEMKRKVITALFTALLLGAVLIQPTYANSAQRHWSGTSGTGTLVKDKDCPLEVDKELLTFDVQEFPKNYYNSAEEFLAYTGKVTAEYTFRNPADYAVTAALVFPFGNLPHYGEYIYDSYTGKHTAALETDRFGVAVNGKPIEATVRHTLRDRGTPFSLDTDMPRLADGYISDSFFRPELPVWVQQYSVEGIDPENQAATAAFVLREDPTKTRVLWEEKSGMAALKDGIRMSGWAKNGDTFTVYIFGEPPKEDIAWSLYENGACEKKIDGNIKLKYSEQTTFRAFAFGEYDNSSGISEVDWYNAQVAFLNAGSEEWQRGGIYTEKSAFSLMRWYEYTLTLEPGQTLTNTVTAPL
;
A
#
# COMPACT_ATOMS: atom_id res chain seq x y z
N ARG A 1 62.40 -15.22 5.21
CA ARG A 1 61.46 -15.28 6.37
C ARG A 1 60.82 -13.92 6.69
N GLU A 2 61.63 -12.85 6.78
CA GLU A 2 61.15 -11.47 7.12
C GLU A 2 60.28 -10.87 6.01
N LYS A 3 60.59 -11.09 4.72
CA LYS A 3 59.78 -10.65 3.58
C LYS A 3 58.42 -11.34 3.49
N GLU A 4 58.38 -12.58 3.90
CA GLU A 4 57.13 -13.37 3.86
C GLU A 4 56.20 -12.98 5.02
N MET A 5 56.75 -12.65 6.17
CA MET A 5 56.01 -12.13 7.32
C MET A 5 55.43 -10.76 7.04
N LYS A 6 56.22 -9.82 6.43
CA LYS A 6 55.70 -8.51 6.00
C LYS A 6 54.56 -8.63 4.98
N ARG A 7 54.65 -9.57 4.06
CA ARG A 7 53.59 -9.82 3.06
C ARG A 7 52.31 -10.34 3.72
N LYS A 8 52.38 -11.26 4.67
CA LYS A 8 51.25 -11.77 5.43
C LYS A 8 50.56 -10.69 6.31
N VAL A 9 51.36 -9.82 6.91
CA VAL A 9 50.81 -8.68 7.70
C VAL A 9 50.11 -7.66 6.81
N ILE A 10 50.66 -7.33 5.66
CA ILE A 10 50.03 -6.40 4.70
C ILE A 10 48.75 -7.01 4.14
N THR A 11 48.73 -8.32 3.82
CA THR A 11 47.51 -9.00 3.37
C THR A 11 46.43 -9.03 4.45
N ALA A 12 46.81 -9.32 5.70
CA ALA A 12 45.86 -9.32 6.81
C ALA A 12 45.27 -7.93 7.10
N LEU A 13 46.11 -6.85 7.01
CA LEU A 13 45.63 -5.48 7.12
C LEU A 13 44.67 -5.08 5.97
N PHE A 14 44.98 -5.47 4.75
CA PHE A 14 44.11 -5.19 3.59
C PHE A 14 42.79 -5.96 3.69
N THR A 15 42.83 -7.21 4.17
CA THR A 15 41.59 -8.00 4.39
C THR A 15 40.75 -7.42 5.52
N ALA A 16 41.37 -6.95 6.59
CA ALA A 16 40.68 -6.28 7.71
C ALA A 16 40.07 -4.93 7.29
N LEU A 17 40.75 -4.17 6.42
CA LEU A 17 40.23 -2.92 5.86
C LEU A 17 39.06 -3.16 4.91
N LEU A 18 39.15 -4.19 4.06
CA LEU A 18 38.05 -4.60 3.16
C LEU A 18 36.83 -5.13 3.94
N LEU A 19 37.05 -5.91 5.00
CA LEU A 19 35.97 -6.36 5.89
C LEU A 19 35.36 -5.18 6.68
N GLY A 20 36.16 -4.20 7.09
CA GLY A 20 35.67 -2.99 7.73
C GLY A 20 34.86 -2.11 6.78
N ALA A 21 35.25 -1.99 5.51
CA ALA A 21 34.51 -1.20 4.51
C ALA A 21 33.18 -1.85 4.07
N VAL A 22 33.05 -3.19 4.14
CA VAL A 22 31.78 -3.90 3.88
C VAL A 22 30.79 -3.79 5.03
N LEU A 23 31.25 -3.45 6.25
CA LEU A 23 30.42 -3.32 7.43
C LEU A 23 29.88 -1.87 7.63
N ILE A 24 30.32 -0.90 6.84
CA ILE A 24 29.71 0.43 6.79
C ILE A 24 28.64 0.41 5.69
N GLN A 25 27.66 -0.44 5.85
CA GLN A 25 26.36 -0.21 5.22
C GLN A 25 25.73 0.96 6.00
N PRO A 26 25.17 1.99 5.34
CA PRO A 26 24.30 2.91 6.03
C PRO A 26 23.16 2.05 6.59
N THR A 27 23.23 1.75 7.87
CA THR A 27 22.10 1.19 8.59
C THR A 27 21.05 2.28 8.58
N TYR A 28 20.14 2.21 7.60
CA TYR A 28 18.85 2.86 7.77
C TYR A 28 18.22 2.16 8.99
N ALA A 29 18.42 2.79 10.14
CA ALA A 29 17.96 2.27 11.42
C ALA A 29 16.46 2.46 11.52
N ASN A 30 15.68 1.64 10.78
CA ASN A 30 14.26 1.51 11.00
C ASN A 30 13.79 0.15 10.51
N SER A 31 13.96 -0.86 11.35
CA SER A 31 13.36 -2.17 11.13
C SER A 31 11.90 -2.15 11.57
N ALA A 32 11.00 -1.76 10.69
CA ALA A 32 9.60 -2.07 10.89
C ALA A 32 9.41 -3.58 10.90
N GLN A 33 8.94 -4.14 12.01
CA GLN A 33 8.68 -5.57 12.09
C GLN A 33 7.45 -5.92 11.24
N ARG A 34 7.50 -7.05 10.54
CA ARG A 34 6.53 -7.51 9.53
C ARG A 34 5.08 -7.66 10.04
N HIS A 35 4.85 -7.67 11.34
CA HIS A 35 3.56 -7.90 11.97
C HIS A 35 3.17 -6.80 12.96
N TRP A 36 3.81 -5.65 12.89
CA TRP A 36 3.54 -4.54 13.78
C TRP A 36 2.44 -3.66 13.21
N SER A 37 1.34 -3.50 13.94
CA SER A 37 0.23 -2.60 13.56
C SER A 37 0.45 -1.15 14.00
N GLY A 38 1.55 -0.87 14.72
CA GLY A 38 1.96 0.45 15.15
C GLY A 38 2.69 1.25 14.05
N THR A 39 3.56 2.15 14.46
CA THR A 39 4.38 2.95 13.54
C THR A 39 5.28 2.08 12.68
N SER A 40 5.21 2.22 11.37
CA SER A 40 6.02 1.44 10.41
C SER A 40 7.45 1.94 10.31
N GLY A 41 7.74 3.09 10.89
CA GLY A 41 9.06 3.68 10.92
C GLY A 41 9.21 4.57 12.14
N THR A 42 10.43 4.73 12.60
CA THR A 42 10.78 5.56 13.74
C THR A 42 11.58 6.79 13.33
N GLY A 43 11.71 7.03 12.00
CA GLY A 43 12.55 8.07 11.46
C GLY A 43 11.83 9.17 10.69
N THR A 44 12.16 10.41 10.95
CA THR A 44 11.83 11.52 10.07
C THR A 44 12.77 11.52 8.86
N LEU A 45 12.19 11.67 7.69
CA LEU A 45 12.89 11.58 6.42
C LEU A 45 12.75 12.90 5.67
N VAL A 46 13.81 13.31 5.01
CA VAL A 46 13.76 14.42 4.07
C VAL A 46 13.24 13.90 2.73
N LYS A 47 12.16 14.50 2.23
CA LYS A 47 11.50 14.08 0.97
C LYS A 47 12.41 14.31 -0.25
N ASP A 48 13.22 15.35 -0.23
CA ASP A 48 14.20 15.65 -1.27
C ASP A 48 15.56 15.01 -0.94
N LYS A 49 16.01 14.09 -1.77
CA LYS A 49 17.30 13.38 -1.60
C LYS A 49 18.52 14.29 -1.76
N ASP A 50 18.39 15.41 -2.46
CA ASP A 50 19.47 16.37 -2.69
C ASP A 50 19.49 17.49 -1.64
N CYS A 51 18.61 17.42 -0.64
CA CYS A 51 18.56 18.40 0.44
C CYS A 51 19.84 18.35 1.29
N PRO A 52 20.51 19.48 1.51
CA PRO A 52 21.80 19.53 2.21
C PRO A 52 21.68 19.40 3.73
N LEU A 53 20.47 19.26 4.30
CA LEU A 53 20.31 19.13 5.74
C LEU A 53 21.01 17.87 6.25
N GLU A 54 21.73 18.05 7.35
CA GLU A 54 22.41 16.97 8.07
C GLU A 54 21.70 16.64 9.37
N VAL A 55 21.71 15.37 9.73
CA VAL A 55 21.22 14.88 11.03
C VAL A 55 22.42 14.70 11.96
N ASP A 56 22.61 15.63 12.89
CA ASP A 56 23.70 15.56 13.85
C ASP A 56 23.41 14.58 15.00
N LYS A 57 22.13 14.38 15.33
CA LYS A 57 21.70 13.49 16.41
C LYS A 57 20.31 12.93 16.12
N GLU A 58 20.15 11.67 16.45
CA GLU A 58 18.87 10.98 16.53
C GLU A 58 18.72 10.33 17.91
N LEU A 59 17.58 10.52 18.55
CA LEU A 59 17.21 9.87 19.81
C LEU A 59 15.81 9.29 19.69
N LEU A 60 15.72 7.98 19.78
CA LEU A 60 14.45 7.26 19.82
C LEU A 60 14.13 6.83 21.25
N THR A 61 12.97 7.22 21.74
CA THR A 61 12.49 6.85 23.06
C THR A 61 11.20 6.05 22.91
N PHE A 62 11.21 4.83 23.41
CA PHE A 62 10.04 3.95 23.49
C PHE A 62 9.56 3.94 24.95
N ASP A 63 8.43 4.58 25.19
CA ASP A 63 7.77 4.59 26.50
C ASP A 63 6.65 3.55 26.47
N VAL A 64 6.93 2.35 26.99
CA VAL A 64 6.01 1.23 27.01
C VAL A 64 5.36 1.15 28.38
N GLN A 65 4.08 1.47 28.48
CA GLN A 65 3.36 1.52 29.76
C GLN A 65 2.71 0.20 30.14
N GLU A 66 2.14 -0.52 29.17
CA GLU A 66 1.55 -1.83 29.38
C GLU A 66 1.84 -2.80 28.24
N PHE A 67 2.07 -4.07 28.57
CA PHE A 67 2.14 -5.15 27.60
C PHE A 67 0.83 -5.94 27.60
N PRO A 68 0.34 -6.41 26.43
CA PRO A 68 -0.85 -7.24 26.37
C PRO A 68 -0.65 -8.53 27.16
N LYS A 69 -1.57 -8.82 28.06
CA LYS A 69 -1.50 -10.01 28.94
C LYS A 69 -1.77 -11.33 28.19
N ASN A 70 -2.54 -11.27 27.11
CA ASN A 70 -2.82 -12.42 26.22
C ASN A 70 -3.12 -11.95 24.80
N TYR A 71 -2.30 -12.37 23.87
CA TYR A 71 -2.35 -11.91 22.45
C TYR A 71 -3.54 -12.45 21.63
N TYR A 72 -4.34 -13.39 22.16
CA TYR A 72 -5.30 -14.16 21.36
C TYR A 72 -6.74 -14.26 21.89
N ASN A 73 -7.09 -13.63 22.99
CA ASN A 73 -8.33 -14.01 23.67
C ASN A 73 -9.46 -12.96 23.76
N SER A 74 -9.24 -11.71 23.43
CA SER A 74 -10.34 -10.71 23.34
C SER A 74 -9.99 -9.49 22.52
N ALA A 75 -11.01 -8.82 21.96
CA ALA A 75 -10.85 -7.58 21.22
C ALA A 75 -10.29 -6.42 22.09
N GLU A 76 -10.56 -6.43 23.38
CA GLU A 76 -10.03 -5.45 24.34
C GLU A 76 -8.51 -5.62 24.55
N GLU A 77 -8.00 -6.85 24.44
CA GLU A 77 -6.57 -7.15 24.58
C GLU A 77 -5.75 -6.75 23.35
N PHE A 78 -6.39 -6.63 22.17
CA PHE A 78 -5.75 -6.18 20.95
C PHE A 78 -5.40 -4.67 20.96
N LEU A 79 -6.07 -3.90 21.80
CA LEU A 79 -5.88 -2.46 21.99
C LEU A 79 -4.92 -2.11 23.14
N ALA A 80 -4.31 -3.11 23.78
CA ALA A 80 -3.62 -2.95 25.06
C ALA A 80 -2.15 -2.51 24.98
N TYR A 81 -1.63 -2.17 23.82
CA TYR A 81 -0.38 -1.42 23.78
C TYR A 81 -0.64 0.03 24.16
N THR A 82 -0.44 0.34 25.43
CA THR A 82 -0.37 1.73 25.87
C THR A 82 1.09 2.14 25.93
N GLY A 83 1.46 2.98 25.04
CA GLY A 83 2.82 3.51 25.00
C GLY A 83 2.94 4.56 23.90
N LYS A 84 4.08 5.21 23.88
CA LYS A 84 4.42 6.17 22.83
C LYS A 84 5.85 5.98 22.37
N VAL A 85 6.08 6.27 21.11
CA VAL A 85 7.41 6.49 20.58
C VAL A 85 7.62 7.99 20.41
N THR A 86 8.80 8.46 20.80
CA THR A 86 9.26 9.82 20.55
C THR A 86 10.56 9.73 19.78
N ALA A 87 10.58 10.32 18.58
CA ALA A 87 11.76 10.47 17.75
C ALA A 87 12.21 11.93 17.80
N GLU A 88 13.40 12.18 18.31
CA GLU A 88 14.01 13.50 18.38
C GLU A 88 15.22 13.56 17.48
N TYR A 89 15.22 14.51 16.55
CA TYR A 89 16.28 14.75 15.59
C TYR A 89 16.87 16.13 15.82
N THR A 90 18.18 16.21 15.76
CA THR A 90 18.88 17.50 15.64
C THR A 90 19.31 17.66 14.20
N PHE A 91 18.64 18.57 13.47
CA PHE A 91 18.97 18.93 12.10
C PHE A 91 19.91 20.12 12.10
N ARG A 92 20.87 20.12 11.18
CA ARG A 92 21.77 21.22 10.89
C ARG A 92 21.76 21.60 9.42
N ASN A 93 21.75 22.88 9.11
CA ASN A 93 21.96 23.38 7.76
C ASN A 93 23.44 23.73 7.56
N PRO A 94 24.24 22.94 6.84
CA PRO A 94 25.63 23.24 6.56
C PRO A 94 25.82 24.21 5.40
N ALA A 95 24.78 24.52 4.62
CA ALA A 95 24.85 25.40 3.47
C ALA A 95 24.97 26.88 3.90
N ASP A 96 25.42 27.71 2.97
CA ASP A 96 25.54 29.17 3.14
C ASP A 96 24.27 29.95 2.73
N TYR A 97 23.16 29.20 2.48
CA TYR A 97 21.85 29.72 2.17
C TYR A 97 20.76 29.07 3.02
N ALA A 98 19.58 29.70 3.11
CA ALA A 98 18.45 29.13 3.82
C ALA A 98 17.92 27.90 3.07
N VAL A 99 17.73 26.79 3.80
CA VAL A 99 17.21 25.52 3.27
C VAL A 99 15.81 25.29 3.78
N THR A 100 14.86 25.10 2.86
CA THR A 100 13.51 24.67 3.19
C THR A 100 13.34 23.21 2.76
N ALA A 101 13.05 22.33 3.71
CA ALA A 101 12.90 20.91 3.49
C ALA A 101 11.50 20.43 3.84
N ALA A 102 10.91 19.63 2.95
CA ALA A 102 9.74 18.84 3.27
C ALA A 102 10.17 17.55 3.97
N LEU A 103 9.61 17.33 5.13
CA LEU A 103 9.90 16.19 6.00
C LEU A 103 8.68 15.29 6.06
N VAL A 104 8.91 13.99 6.03
CA VAL A 104 7.85 12.99 6.16
C VAL A 104 8.19 11.99 7.26
N PHE A 105 7.19 11.56 7.98
CA PHE A 105 7.32 10.56 9.03
C PHE A 105 6.24 9.48 8.83
N PRO A 106 6.63 8.23 8.53
CA PRO A 106 5.68 7.13 8.40
C PRO A 106 5.24 6.66 9.79
N PHE A 107 3.94 6.67 10.07
CA PHE A 107 3.45 6.34 11.41
C PHE A 107 2.41 5.23 11.48
N GLY A 108 2.36 4.37 10.49
CA GLY A 108 1.61 3.13 10.58
C GLY A 108 0.63 2.89 9.46
N ASN A 109 0.16 1.66 9.41
CA ASN A 109 -0.82 1.23 8.43
C ASN A 109 -2.22 1.51 8.94
N LEU A 110 -3.11 1.92 8.03
CA LEU A 110 -4.53 1.70 8.23
C LEU A 110 -4.82 0.23 7.93
N PRO A 111 -5.65 -0.43 8.72
CA PRO A 111 -6.26 -1.69 8.34
C PRO A 111 -7.06 -1.49 7.05
N HIS A 112 -7.83 -2.46 6.59
CA HIS A 112 -8.67 -2.31 5.41
C HIS A 112 -9.51 -1.04 5.48
N TYR A 113 -9.66 -0.35 4.35
CA TYR A 113 -10.44 0.90 4.29
C TYR A 113 -11.85 0.72 4.87
N GLY A 114 -12.52 -0.40 4.58
CA GLY A 114 -13.82 -0.73 5.15
C GLY A 114 -13.80 -1.03 6.67
N GLU A 115 -12.75 -1.66 7.16
CA GLU A 115 -12.55 -1.93 8.60
C GLU A 115 -12.12 -0.67 9.35
N TYR A 116 -11.53 0.28 8.67
CA TYR A 116 -11.15 1.56 9.24
C TYR A 116 -12.36 2.41 9.64
N ILE A 117 -13.45 2.32 8.87
CA ILE A 117 -14.70 3.00 9.17
C ILE A 117 -15.56 2.20 10.17
N TYR A 118 -15.43 0.88 10.14
CA TYR A 118 -16.22 -0.02 10.99
C TYR A 118 -15.34 -1.09 11.60
N ASP A 119 -15.13 -1.00 12.90
CA ASP A 119 -14.52 -2.07 13.68
C ASP A 119 -15.54 -3.18 13.92
N SER A 120 -15.39 -4.28 13.18
CA SER A 120 -16.27 -5.44 13.26
C SER A 120 -16.19 -6.15 14.63
N TYR A 121 -15.12 -5.95 15.40
CA TYR A 121 -14.96 -6.53 16.74
C TYR A 121 -15.68 -5.74 17.81
N THR A 122 -15.64 -4.43 17.74
CA THR A 122 -16.31 -3.56 18.72
C THR A 122 -17.72 -3.14 18.29
N GLY A 123 -18.09 -3.36 17.03
CA GLY A 123 -19.35 -2.91 16.46
C GLY A 123 -19.48 -1.37 16.40
N LYS A 124 -18.37 -0.66 16.52
CA LYS A 124 -18.32 0.80 16.47
C LYS A 124 -17.70 1.26 15.17
N HIS A 125 -18.25 2.33 14.62
CA HIS A 125 -17.51 3.12 13.65
C HIS A 125 -16.35 3.76 14.39
N THR A 126 -15.15 3.31 14.13
CA THR A 126 -13.94 4.00 14.58
C THR A 126 -13.86 5.28 13.77
N ALA A 127 -14.44 6.32 14.35
CA ALA A 127 -14.25 7.64 13.82
C ALA A 127 -12.76 7.90 13.72
N ALA A 128 -12.37 8.34 12.54
CA ALA A 128 -11.15 9.06 12.26
C ALA A 128 -9.90 8.59 13.02
N LEU A 129 -8.86 8.45 12.28
CA LEU A 129 -7.50 8.57 12.72
C LEU A 129 -7.44 9.21 14.10
N GLU A 130 -7.03 8.45 15.12
CA GLU A 130 -6.63 9.06 16.40
C GLU A 130 -5.37 9.90 16.13
N THR A 131 -5.56 11.00 15.40
CA THR A 131 -4.48 11.93 15.04
C THR A 131 -4.07 12.80 16.22
N ASP A 132 -4.90 12.90 17.24
CA ASP A 132 -4.65 13.63 18.48
C ASP A 132 -3.50 13.05 19.32
N ARG A 133 -3.17 11.76 19.10
CA ARG A 133 -2.02 11.11 19.76
C ARG A 133 -0.71 11.31 19.02
N PHE A 134 -0.74 11.90 17.84
CA PHE A 134 0.43 12.18 17.04
C PHE A 134 0.77 13.66 17.13
N GLY A 135 2.03 13.98 17.19
CA GLY A 135 2.46 15.35 17.27
C GLY A 135 3.83 15.57 16.67
N VAL A 136 3.98 16.75 16.08
CA VAL A 136 5.28 17.23 15.59
C VAL A 136 5.59 18.53 16.31
N ALA A 137 6.82 18.67 16.79
CA ALA A 137 7.29 19.88 17.42
C ALA A 137 8.68 20.27 16.89
N VAL A 138 8.93 21.57 16.81
CA VAL A 138 10.23 22.15 16.45
C VAL A 138 10.71 23.03 17.60
N ASN A 139 11.89 22.73 18.13
CA ASN A 139 12.43 23.39 19.32
C ASN A 139 11.40 23.45 20.48
N GLY A 140 10.69 22.32 20.66
CA GLY A 140 9.65 22.15 21.68
C GLY A 140 8.32 22.87 21.41
N LYS A 141 8.17 23.54 20.28
CA LYS A 141 6.91 24.20 19.89
C LYS A 141 6.14 23.30 18.90
N PRO A 142 4.89 22.96 19.20
CA PRO A 142 4.05 22.21 18.26
C PRO A 142 3.92 22.94 16.92
N ILE A 143 3.95 22.16 15.83
CA ILE A 143 3.69 22.64 14.47
C ILE A 143 2.58 21.78 13.85
N GLU A 144 1.88 22.35 12.88
CA GLU A 144 0.92 21.60 12.10
C GLU A 144 1.65 20.69 11.11
N ALA A 145 1.15 19.46 11.01
CA ALA A 145 1.57 18.50 10.01
C ALA A 145 0.34 17.99 9.23
N THR A 146 0.51 17.79 7.96
CA THR A 146 -0.54 17.21 7.11
C THR A 146 -0.45 15.69 7.18
N VAL A 147 -1.58 15.04 7.40
CA VAL A 147 -1.66 13.57 7.30
C VAL A 147 -1.83 13.21 5.84
N ARG A 148 -0.91 12.40 5.33
CA ARG A 148 -0.90 11.91 3.96
C ARG A 148 -1.09 10.39 3.97
N HIS A 149 -1.54 9.86 2.84
CA HIS A 149 -1.81 8.44 2.69
C HIS A 149 -1.22 7.91 1.39
N THR A 150 -0.63 6.71 1.46
CA THR A 150 -0.18 5.97 0.29
C THR A 150 -0.70 4.55 0.33
N LEU A 151 -0.79 3.88 -0.82
CA LEU A 151 -1.08 2.45 -0.83
C LEU A 151 -0.05 1.70 0.01
N ARG A 152 -0.52 0.81 0.87
CA ARG A 152 0.29 -0.18 1.56
C ARG A 152 0.06 -1.55 0.96
N ASP A 153 1.05 -2.06 0.25
CA ASP A 153 1.04 -3.44 -0.21
C ASP A 153 1.38 -4.38 0.95
N ARG A 154 0.43 -5.22 1.35
CA ARG A 154 0.62 -6.18 2.44
C ARG A 154 1.59 -7.31 2.09
N GLY A 155 1.78 -7.59 0.83
CA GLY A 155 2.68 -8.64 0.33
C GLY A 155 4.15 -8.28 0.40
N THR A 156 4.47 -6.97 0.41
CA THR A 156 5.84 -6.48 0.41
C THR A 156 6.21 -5.82 1.74
N PRO A 157 7.45 -6.00 2.23
CA PRO A 157 7.95 -5.22 3.35
C PRO A 157 7.91 -3.72 3.03
N PHE A 158 7.68 -2.90 4.06
CA PHE A 158 7.82 -1.46 3.93
C PHE A 158 9.22 -1.10 3.43
N SER A 159 9.29 -0.24 2.43
CA SER A 159 10.54 0.27 1.88
C SER A 159 10.41 1.74 1.55
N LEU A 160 11.31 2.55 2.08
CA LEU A 160 11.33 3.99 1.81
C LEU A 160 11.49 4.29 0.33
N ASP A 161 12.31 3.52 -0.37
CA ASP A 161 12.57 3.72 -1.81
C ASP A 161 11.34 3.49 -2.68
N THR A 162 10.40 2.67 -2.24
CA THR A 162 9.16 2.36 -2.98
C THR A 162 7.95 3.09 -2.44
N ASP A 163 7.85 3.29 -1.13
CA ASP A 163 6.64 3.84 -0.50
C ASP A 163 6.66 5.37 -0.45
N MET A 164 7.81 6.01 -0.17
CA MET A 164 7.92 7.47 -0.13
C MET A 164 7.68 8.15 -1.50
N PRO A 165 8.14 7.63 -2.65
CA PRO A 165 7.82 8.21 -3.97
C PRO A 165 6.32 8.22 -4.32
N ARG A 166 5.49 7.46 -3.60
CA ARG A 166 4.03 7.48 -3.74
C ARG A 166 3.38 8.72 -3.11
N LEU A 167 4.12 9.51 -2.32
CA LEU A 167 3.69 10.79 -1.74
C LEU A 167 3.78 11.89 -2.80
N ALA A 168 2.88 11.87 -3.78
CA ALA A 168 2.80 12.91 -4.80
C ALA A 168 1.93 14.09 -4.34
N ASP A 169 2.30 15.32 -4.68
CA ASP A 169 1.54 16.52 -4.32
C ASP A 169 0.31 16.76 -5.23
N GLY A 170 0.16 15.96 -6.28
CA GLY A 170 -0.97 15.97 -7.19
C GLY A 170 -1.34 14.58 -7.67
N TYR A 171 -2.33 14.49 -8.55
CA TYR A 171 -2.69 13.23 -9.18
C TYR A 171 -1.49 12.67 -9.96
N ILE A 172 -1.14 11.40 -9.69
CA ILE A 172 -0.06 10.73 -10.42
C ILE A 172 -0.43 10.58 -11.90
N SER A 173 0.56 10.76 -12.74
CA SER A 173 0.41 10.47 -14.17
C SER A 173 0.65 8.98 -14.40
N ASP A 174 -0.40 8.26 -14.76
CA ASP A 174 -0.32 6.86 -15.16
C ASP A 174 -0.58 6.73 -16.67
N SER A 175 0.15 5.84 -17.33
CA SER A 175 0.02 5.66 -18.77
C SER A 175 -1.30 5.03 -19.18
N PHE A 176 -1.89 4.22 -18.30
CA PHE A 176 -3.16 3.54 -18.54
C PHE A 176 -4.31 4.17 -17.75
N PHE A 177 -4.23 4.23 -16.41
CA PHE A 177 -5.30 4.73 -15.54
C PHE A 177 -5.33 6.26 -15.50
N ARG A 178 -5.81 6.87 -16.58
CA ARG A 178 -6.05 8.32 -16.66
C ARG A 178 -7.46 8.65 -16.18
N PRO A 179 -7.72 9.82 -15.60
CA PRO A 179 -9.04 10.18 -15.06
C PRO A 179 -10.21 9.99 -16.03
N GLU A 180 -9.99 10.25 -17.32
CA GLU A 180 -10.99 10.17 -18.39
C GLU A 180 -11.05 8.79 -19.05
N LEU A 181 -10.23 7.83 -18.62
CA LEU A 181 -10.27 6.48 -19.18
C LEU A 181 -11.69 5.91 -19.10
N PRO A 182 -12.29 5.43 -20.21
CA PRO A 182 -13.59 4.79 -20.15
C PRO A 182 -13.56 3.56 -19.25
N VAL A 183 -14.60 3.40 -18.45
CA VAL A 183 -14.84 2.21 -17.62
C VAL A 183 -16.24 1.72 -17.90
N TRP A 184 -16.32 0.48 -18.35
CA TRP A 184 -17.60 -0.21 -18.58
C TRP A 184 -17.90 -1.07 -17.35
N VAL A 185 -19.03 -0.80 -16.72
CA VAL A 185 -19.55 -1.58 -15.58
C VAL A 185 -20.58 -2.55 -16.12
N GLN A 186 -20.31 -3.84 -16.02
CA GLN A 186 -21.21 -4.89 -16.51
C GLN A 186 -21.64 -5.78 -15.35
N GLN A 187 -22.95 -5.94 -15.19
CA GLN A 187 -23.53 -6.88 -14.23
C GLN A 187 -24.11 -8.10 -14.94
N TYR A 188 -23.76 -9.25 -14.41
CA TYR A 188 -24.20 -10.55 -14.92
C TYR A 188 -24.97 -11.30 -13.84
N SER A 189 -25.95 -12.12 -14.25
CA SER A 189 -26.66 -13.04 -13.35
C SER A 189 -26.42 -14.47 -13.77
N VAL A 190 -26.35 -15.34 -12.77
CA VAL A 190 -26.17 -16.79 -12.94
C VAL A 190 -27.49 -17.51 -12.76
N GLU A 191 -27.84 -18.41 -13.70
CA GLU A 191 -29.07 -19.19 -13.66
C GLU A 191 -28.90 -20.56 -14.35
N GLY A 192 -29.73 -21.52 -13.98
CA GLY A 192 -29.79 -22.83 -14.64
C GLY A 192 -28.69 -23.81 -14.28
N ILE A 193 -27.95 -23.57 -13.19
CA ILE A 193 -27.01 -24.55 -12.63
C ILE A 193 -27.81 -25.61 -11.90
N ASP A 194 -27.50 -26.90 -12.15
CA ASP A 194 -28.06 -28.02 -11.39
C ASP A 194 -27.73 -27.86 -9.89
N PRO A 195 -28.70 -27.89 -8.99
CA PRO A 195 -28.45 -27.75 -7.54
C PRO A 195 -27.49 -28.80 -6.95
N GLU A 196 -27.25 -29.91 -7.63
CA GLU A 196 -26.23 -30.88 -7.20
C GLU A 196 -24.80 -30.43 -7.41
N ASN A 197 -24.58 -29.44 -8.30
CA ASN A 197 -23.25 -28.85 -8.55
C ASN A 197 -22.89 -27.79 -7.52
N GLN A 198 -22.58 -28.19 -6.30
CA GLN A 198 -22.25 -27.28 -5.19
C GLN A 198 -20.92 -26.54 -5.35
N ALA A 199 -20.03 -27.00 -6.22
CA ALA A 199 -18.71 -26.40 -6.48
C ALA A 199 -18.63 -25.71 -7.84
N ALA A 200 -19.78 -25.33 -8.42
CA ALA A 200 -19.83 -24.71 -9.74
C ALA A 200 -18.94 -23.46 -9.80
N THR A 201 -18.26 -23.31 -10.92
CA THR A 201 -17.31 -22.22 -11.15
C THR A 201 -17.62 -21.55 -12.48
N ALA A 202 -17.84 -20.24 -12.43
CA ALA A 202 -17.91 -19.39 -13.61
C ALA A 202 -16.50 -19.01 -14.05
N ALA A 203 -16.26 -18.97 -15.35
CA ALA A 203 -14.99 -18.47 -15.86
C ALA A 203 -15.15 -17.89 -17.27
N PHE A 204 -14.23 -16.99 -17.60
CA PHE A 204 -14.03 -16.48 -18.96
C PHE A 204 -12.55 -16.34 -19.26
N VAL A 205 -12.20 -16.21 -20.53
CA VAL A 205 -10.83 -15.97 -20.96
C VAL A 205 -10.74 -14.62 -21.63
N LEU A 206 -9.92 -13.74 -21.06
CA LEU A 206 -9.59 -12.44 -21.62
C LEU A 206 -8.40 -12.60 -22.58
N ARG A 207 -8.55 -12.12 -23.83
CA ARG A 207 -7.52 -12.16 -24.89
C ARG A 207 -7.21 -10.77 -25.46
N GLU A 208 -7.58 -9.74 -24.74
CA GLU A 208 -7.38 -8.37 -25.18
C GLU A 208 -5.93 -7.90 -24.96
N ASP A 209 -5.54 -6.86 -25.67
CA ASP A 209 -4.27 -6.17 -25.48
C ASP A 209 -4.28 -5.44 -24.11
N PRO A 210 -3.42 -5.81 -23.15
CA PRO A 210 -3.43 -5.21 -21.81
C PRO A 210 -3.00 -3.73 -21.79
N THR A 211 -2.45 -3.23 -22.88
CA THR A 211 -2.16 -1.79 -23.03
C THR A 211 -3.40 -0.98 -23.39
N LYS A 212 -4.48 -1.64 -23.81
CA LYS A 212 -5.73 -1.04 -24.26
C LYS A 212 -6.93 -1.41 -23.39
N THR A 213 -6.96 -2.65 -22.89
CA THR A 213 -8.08 -3.19 -22.12
C THR A 213 -7.58 -3.96 -20.91
N ARG A 214 -8.09 -3.60 -19.73
CA ARG A 214 -7.88 -4.35 -18.49
C ARG A 214 -9.22 -4.65 -17.84
N VAL A 215 -9.31 -5.78 -17.13
CA VAL A 215 -10.56 -6.26 -16.55
C VAL A 215 -10.37 -6.56 -15.08
N LEU A 216 -11.27 -6.03 -14.26
CA LEU A 216 -11.46 -6.39 -12.86
C LEU A 216 -12.80 -7.10 -12.71
N TRP A 217 -12.79 -8.28 -12.13
CA TRP A 217 -13.99 -8.98 -11.69
C TRP A 217 -13.96 -9.08 -10.17
N GLU A 218 -14.91 -8.48 -9.49
CA GLU A 218 -14.90 -8.35 -8.02
C GLU A 218 -14.99 -9.69 -7.31
N GLU A 219 -15.87 -10.59 -7.81
CA GLU A 219 -16.15 -11.88 -7.17
C GLU A 219 -15.22 -13.01 -7.64
N LYS A 220 -14.15 -12.68 -8.37
CA LYS A 220 -13.19 -13.71 -8.79
C LYS A 220 -12.52 -14.37 -7.60
N SER A 221 -12.27 -15.66 -7.70
CA SER A 221 -11.52 -16.45 -6.74
C SER A 221 -10.21 -17.00 -7.33
N GLY A 222 -9.98 -16.84 -8.64
CA GLY A 222 -8.79 -17.33 -9.29
C GLY A 222 -8.48 -16.67 -10.63
N MET A 223 -7.20 -16.70 -10.97
CA MET A 223 -6.69 -16.30 -12.28
C MET A 223 -5.63 -17.29 -12.73
N ALA A 224 -5.60 -17.59 -14.03
CA ALA A 224 -4.60 -18.47 -14.62
C ALA A 224 -4.09 -17.90 -15.94
N ALA A 225 -2.77 -17.76 -16.06
CA ALA A 225 -2.13 -17.40 -17.30
C ALA A 225 -2.28 -18.54 -18.32
N LEU A 226 -2.76 -18.21 -19.52
CA LEU A 226 -2.84 -19.12 -20.64
C LEU A 226 -1.83 -18.69 -21.72
N LYS A 227 -1.64 -19.55 -22.74
CA LYS A 227 -0.74 -19.23 -23.86
C LYS A 227 -1.14 -17.93 -24.57
N ASP A 228 -2.46 -17.69 -24.71
CA ASP A 228 -3.06 -16.62 -25.53
C ASP A 228 -3.96 -15.68 -24.73
N GLY A 229 -3.82 -15.62 -23.40
CA GLY A 229 -4.67 -14.75 -22.57
C GLY A 229 -4.60 -15.09 -21.11
N ILE A 230 -5.61 -14.65 -20.37
CA ILE A 230 -5.77 -14.93 -18.95
C ILE A 230 -7.16 -15.47 -18.69
N ARG A 231 -7.27 -16.57 -17.95
CA ARG A 231 -8.55 -17.07 -17.47
C ARG A 231 -8.84 -16.47 -16.09
N MET A 232 -9.97 -15.85 -15.95
CA MET A 232 -10.53 -15.42 -14.68
C MET A 232 -11.63 -16.38 -14.27
N SER A 233 -11.70 -16.75 -13.00
CA SER A 233 -12.67 -17.70 -12.47
C SER A 233 -13.16 -17.30 -11.09
N GLY A 234 -14.41 -17.68 -10.76
CA GLY A 234 -15.04 -17.41 -9.47
C GLY A 234 -16.13 -18.46 -9.17
N TRP A 235 -16.44 -18.62 -7.88
CA TRP A 235 -17.56 -19.48 -7.48
C TRP A 235 -18.87 -18.97 -8.07
N ALA A 236 -19.78 -19.87 -8.40
CA ALA A 236 -21.06 -19.55 -9.01
C ALA A 236 -22.18 -20.45 -8.50
N LYS A 237 -23.30 -19.87 -8.18
CA LYS A 237 -24.57 -20.55 -7.88
C LYS A 237 -25.74 -19.79 -8.50
N ASN A 238 -26.89 -20.44 -8.61
CA ASN A 238 -28.09 -19.79 -9.12
C ASN A 238 -28.47 -18.57 -8.28
N GLY A 239 -28.73 -17.45 -8.95
CA GLY A 239 -29.08 -16.17 -8.33
C GLY A 239 -27.88 -15.27 -8.01
N ASP A 240 -26.66 -15.74 -8.15
CA ASP A 240 -25.49 -14.89 -7.99
C ASP A 240 -25.46 -13.78 -9.04
N THR A 241 -24.93 -12.64 -8.63
CA THR A 241 -24.67 -11.49 -9.52
C THR A 241 -23.19 -11.20 -9.52
N PHE A 242 -22.61 -11.04 -10.70
CA PHE A 242 -21.20 -10.70 -10.88
C PHE A 242 -21.05 -9.29 -11.42
N THR A 243 -20.10 -8.54 -10.86
CA THR A 243 -19.74 -7.21 -11.37
C THR A 243 -18.37 -7.26 -12.03
N VAL A 244 -18.32 -6.89 -13.30
CA VAL A 244 -17.09 -6.82 -14.09
C VAL A 244 -16.87 -5.39 -14.55
N TYR A 245 -15.70 -4.86 -14.25
CA TYR A 245 -15.24 -3.56 -14.74
C TYR A 245 -14.25 -3.78 -15.87
N ILE A 246 -14.52 -3.13 -17.00
CA ILE A 246 -13.64 -3.14 -18.17
C ILE A 246 -13.07 -1.73 -18.33
N PHE A 247 -11.78 -1.60 -18.17
CA PHE A 247 -11.05 -0.35 -18.27
C PHE A 247 -10.47 -0.19 -19.68
N GLY A 248 -10.72 0.94 -20.31
CA GLY A 248 -10.20 1.30 -21.64
C GLY A 248 -11.12 0.92 -22.78
N GLU A 249 -10.56 0.33 -23.84
CA GLU A 249 -11.35 -0.11 -25.00
C GLU A 249 -12.26 -1.30 -24.58
N PRO A 250 -13.55 -1.30 -24.98
CA PRO A 250 -14.39 -2.47 -24.72
C PRO A 250 -13.84 -3.68 -25.49
N PRO A 251 -14.03 -4.89 -24.98
CA PRO A 251 -13.69 -6.10 -25.72
C PRO A 251 -14.36 -6.12 -27.09
N LYS A 252 -13.66 -6.68 -28.07
CA LYS A 252 -14.18 -6.81 -29.44
C LYS A 252 -15.41 -7.69 -29.54
N GLU A 253 -15.52 -8.65 -28.63
CA GLU A 253 -16.62 -9.57 -28.48
C GLU A 253 -17.13 -9.54 -27.05
N ASP A 254 -18.38 -9.86 -26.82
CA ASP A 254 -18.95 -10.00 -25.49
C ASP A 254 -18.17 -11.03 -24.68
N ILE A 255 -18.10 -10.83 -23.37
CA ILE A 255 -17.43 -11.77 -22.47
C ILE A 255 -18.09 -13.15 -22.58
N ALA A 256 -17.35 -14.11 -23.13
CA ALA A 256 -17.80 -15.49 -23.34
C ALA A 256 -17.65 -16.29 -22.03
N TRP A 257 -18.67 -16.27 -21.22
CA TRP A 257 -18.74 -17.04 -19.99
C TRP A 257 -18.88 -18.54 -20.24
N SER A 258 -18.30 -19.33 -19.34
CA SER A 258 -18.52 -20.78 -19.24
C SER A 258 -18.69 -21.16 -17.78
N LEU A 259 -19.54 -22.16 -17.53
CA LEU A 259 -19.69 -22.77 -16.21
C LEU A 259 -18.99 -24.13 -16.19
N TYR A 260 -18.37 -24.43 -15.06
CA TYR A 260 -17.58 -25.64 -14.83
C TYR A 260 -17.98 -26.32 -13.54
N GLU A 261 -17.74 -27.63 -13.45
CA GLU A 261 -18.03 -28.45 -12.27
C GLU A 261 -17.24 -27.99 -11.03
N ASN A 262 -16.03 -27.44 -11.22
CA ASN A 262 -15.15 -26.97 -10.17
C ASN A 262 -14.09 -25.98 -10.68
N GLY A 263 -13.27 -25.47 -9.78
CA GLY A 263 -12.23 -24.46 -10.06
C GLY A 263 -11.10 -24.91 -10.99
N ALA A 264 -10.94 -26.21 -11.30
CA ALA A 264 -10.00 -26.68 -12.33
C ALA A 264 -10.41 -26.22 -13.74
N CYS A 265 -11.70 -25.93 -13.94
CA CYS A 265 -12.27 -25.47 -15.22
C CYS A 265 -12.00 -26.45 -16.38
N GLU A 266 -12.07 -27.74 -16.11
CA GLU A 266 -11.87 -28.80 -17.12
C GLU A 266 -13.19 -29.32 -17.71
N LYS A 267 -14.19 -29.57 -16.85
CA LYS A 267 -15.47 -30.11 -17.25
C LYS A 267 -16.56 -29.04 -17.18
N LYS A 268 -17.11 -28.69 -18.36
CA LYS A 268 -18.23 -27.75 -18.45
C LYS A 268 -19.51 -28.38 -17.95
N ILE A 269 -20.35 -27.55 -17.36
CA ILE A 269 -21.72 -27.89 -16.93
C ILE A 269 -22.74 -26.97 -17.61
N ASP A 270 -24.00 -27.39 -17.59
CA ASP A 270 -25.10 -26.59 -18.10
C ASP A 270 -25.42 -25.43 -17.13
N GLY A 271 -25.93 -24.35 -17.73
CA GLY A 271 -26.33 -23.13 -17.05
C GLY A 271 -26.04 -21.91 -17.91
N ASN A 272 -26.42 -20.74 -17.43
CA ASN A 272 -26.26 -19.49 -18.16
C ASN A 272 -25.76 -18.39 -17.27
N ILE A 273 -24.90 -17.53 -17.85
CA ILE A 273 -24.50 -16.26 -17.27
C ILE A 273 -24.93 -15.18 -18.26
N LYS A 274 -25.87 -14.33 -17.83
CA LYS A 274 -26.53 -13.34 -18.71
C LYS A 274 -26.17 -11.93 -18.27
N LEU A 275 -25.79 -11.08 -19.21
CA LEU A 275 -25.66 -9.65 -19.00
C LEU A 275 -27.04 -9.06 -18.63
N LYS A 276 -27.12 -8.42 -17.48
CA LYS A 276 -28.31 -7.73 -16.97
C LYS A 276 -28.25 -6.23 -17.18
N TYR A 277 -27.06 -5.68 -17.03
CA TYR A 277 -26.87 -4.24 -17.05
C TYR A 277 -25.47 -3.91 -17.58
N SER A 278 -25.37 -2.84 -18.35
CA SER A 278 -24.10 -2.30 -18.80
C SER A 278 -24.20 -0.78 -18.85
N GLU A 279 -23.25 -0.11 -18.23
CA GLU A 279 -23.10 1.35 -18.32
C GLU A 279 -21.65 1.74 -18.57
N GLN A 280 -21.44 2.92 -19.07
CA GLN A 280 -20.13 3.51 -19.23
C GLN A 280 -19.96 4.66 -18.24
N THR A 281 -18.82 4.65 -17.56
CA THR A 281 -18.38 5.72 -16.64
C THR A 281 -16.93 6.09 -16.96
N THR A 282 -16.30 6.88 -16.10
CA THR A 282 -14.86 7.22 -16.19
C THR A 282 -14.08 6.55 -15.08
N PHE A 283 -12.77 6.42 -15.28
CA PHE A 283 -11.89 5.93 -14.23
C PHE A 283 -11.95 6.80 -12.96
N ARG A 284 -12.05 8.13 -13.14
CA ARG A 284 -12.24 9.02 -12.00
C ARG A 284 -13.49 8.66 -11.19
N ALA A 285 -14.62 8.48 -11.85
CA ALA A 285 -15.87 8.12 -11.16
C ALA A 285 -15.78 6.74 -10.49
N PHE A 286 -15.16 5.75 -11.14
CA PHE A 286 -14.87 4.45 -10.55
C PHE A 286 -13.98 4.58 -9.30
N ALA A 287 -12.86 5.32 -9.39
CA ALA A 287 -11.91 5.46 -8.28
C ALA A 287 -12.54 6.14 -7.05
N PHE A 288 -13.49 7.05 -7.28
CA PHE A 288 -14.19 7.76 -6.21
C PHE A 288 -15.52 7.10 -5.79
N GLY A 289 -15.91 5.97 -6.38
CA GLY A 289 -17.17 5.32 -6.08
C GLY A 289 -17.32 4.87 -4.62
N GLU A 290 -16.21 4.58 -3.95
CA GLU A 290 -16.18 4.18 -2.54
C GLU A 290 -15.47 5.22 -1.64
N TYR A 291 -15.17 6.39 -2.18
CA TYR A 291 -14.50 7.43 -1.41
C TYR A 291 -15.44 8.08 -0.41
N ASP A 292 -15.00 8.13 0.84
CA ASP A 292 -15.69 8.81 1.91
C ASP A 292 -14.93 10.08 2.32
N ASN A 293 -15.55 11.23 2.06
CA ASN A 293 -15.00 12.54 2.43
C ASN A 293 -14.77 12.70 3.94
N SER A 294 -15.46 11.93 4.78
CA SER A 294 -15.29 11.97 6.24
C SER A 294 -14.10 11.17 6.73
N SER A 295 -13.44 10.41 5.86
CA SER A 295 -12.31 9.53 6.19
C SER A 295 -11.04 10.27 6.62
N GLY A 296 -10.92 11.58 6.35
CA GLY A 296 -9.68 12.34 6.55
C GLY A 296 -8.57 12.05 5.54
N ILE A 297 -8.85 11.24 4.51
CA ILE A 297 -7.95 10.96 3.41
C ILE A 297 -8.17 12.00 2.32
N SER A 298 -7.12 12.62 1.79
CA SER A 298 -7.26 13.59 0.70
C SER A 298 -7.70 12.90 -0.60
N GLU A 299 -8.44 13.60 -1.45
CA GLU A 299 -8.83 13.10 -2.78
C GLU A 299 -7.61 12.67 -3.61
N VAL A 300 -6.52 13.42 -3.51
CA VAL A 300 -5.27 13.12 -4.23
C VAL A 300 -4.68 11.82 -3.74
N ASP A 301 -4.54 11.65 -2.43
CA ASP A 301 -3.96 10.45 -1.85
C ASP A 301 -4.84 9.22 -2.15
N TRP A 302 -6.17 9.38 -2.06
CA TRP A 302 -7.11 8.31 -2.39
C TRP A 302 -6.99 7.88 -3.85
N TYR A 303 -7.05 8.83 -4.79
CA TYR A 303 -6.92 8.53 -6.22
C TYR A 303 -5.59 7.83 -6.54
N ASN A 304 -4.48 8.38 -6.02
CA ASN A 304 -3.16 7.83 -6.24
C ASN A 304 -3.03 6.41 -5.66
N ALA A 305 -3.64 6.16 -4.50
CA ALA A 305 -3.69 4.83 -3.91
C ALA A 305 -4.52 3.84 -4.76
N GLN A 306 -5.64 4.28 -5.35
CA GLN A 306 -6.44 3.45 -6.27
C GLN A 306 -5.65 3.08 -7.52
N VAL A 307 -4.96 4.03 -8.15
CA VAL A 307 -4.11 3.76 -9.32
C VAL A 307 -2.99 2.77 -8.96
N ALA A 308 -2.32 3.00 -7.83
CA ALA A 308 -1.27 2.11 -7.36
C ALA A 308 -1.80 0.70 -7.06
N PHE A 309 -2.98 0.60 -6.46
CA PHE A 309 -3.63 -0.67 -6.14
C PHE A 309 -3.97 -1.48 -7.39
N LEU A 310 -4.53 -0.84 -8.41
CA LEU A 310 -4.88 -1.52 -9.66
C LEU A 310 -3.64 -1.91 -10.49
N ASN A 311 -2.51 -1.23 -10.28
CA ASN A 311 -1.23 -1.59 -10.88
C ASN A 311 -0.41 -2.60 -10.06
N ALA A 312 -0.79 -2.86 -8.80
CA ALA A 312 -0.09 -3.77 -7.89
C ALA A 312 -0.37 -5.25 -8.23
N GLY A 313 -0.16 -5.64 -9.48
CA GLY A 313 -0.18 -7.04 -9.89
C GLY A 313 1.24 -7.56 -10.11
N SER A 314 1.49 -8.85 -9.88
CA SER A 314 2.74 -9.46 -10.33
C SER A 314 2.86 -9.37 -11.86
N GLU A 315 4.08 -9.29 -12.39
CA GLU A 315 4.33 -9.27 -13.85
C GLU A 315 3.66 -10.46 -14.57
N GLU A 316 3.47 -11.59 -13.91
CA GLU A 316 2.76 -12.77 -14.41
C GLU A 316 1.30 -12.47 -14.79
N TRP A 317 0.67 -11.47 -14.18
CA TRP A 317 -0.72 -11.11 -14.36
C TRP A 317 -0.94 -9.89 -15.28
N GLN A 318 0.13 -9.32 -15.83
CA GLN A 318 0.07 -8.15 -16.75
C GLN A 318 -0.57 -8.45 -18.11
N ARG A 319 -1.45 -9.45 -18.20
CA ARG A 319 -2.18 -9.82 -19.42
C ARG A 319 -3.60 -9.20 -19.47
N GLY A 320 -3.83 -8.13 -18.73
CA GLY A 320 -5.08 -7.39 -18.75
C GLY A 320 -6.08 -7.75 -17.64
N GLY A 321 -5.85 -8.84 -16.88
CA GLY A 321 -6.64 -9.13 -15.68
C GLY A 321 -6.06 -8.42 -14.46
N ILE A 322 -6.90 -7.72 -13.70
CA ILE A 322 -6.49 -7.07 -12.47
C ILE A 322 -6.69 -8.04 -11.31
N TYR A 323 -5.58 -8.45 -10.70
CA TYR A 323 -5.59 -9.32 -9.53
C TYR A 323 -5.49 -8.49 -8.26
N THR A 324 -6.62 -7.98 -7.81
CA THR A 324 -6.71 -7.32 -6.52
C THR A 324 -7.92 -7.87 -5.78
N GLU A 325 -7.76 -8.08 -4.48
CA GLU A 325 -8.89 -8.29 -3.59
C GLU A 325 -9.13 -6.95 -2.88
N LYS A 326 -10.36 -6.42 -2.91
CA LYS A 326 -10.71 -5.21 -2.15
C LYS A 326 -10.30 -5.33 -0.69
N SER A 327 -10.38 -6.53 -0.13
CA SER A 327 -9.89 -6.86 1.21
C SER A 327 -8.40 -6.64 1.41
N ALA A 328 -7.60 -6.55 0.36
CA ALA A 328 -6.15 -6.27 0.44
C ALA A 328 -5.81 -4.78 0.37
N PHE A 329 -6.78 -3.90 0.05
CA PHE A 329 -6.57 -2.47 -0.01
C PHE A 329 -6.33 -1.91 1.39
N SER A 330 -5.11 -1.50 1.66
CA SER A 330 -4.75 -0.83 2.90
C SER A 330 -3.88 0.38 2.62
N LEU A 331 -3.93 1.34 3.53
CA LEU A 331 -3.22 2.60 3.39
C LEU A 331 -2.16 2.73 4.48
N MET A 332 -1.06 3.35 4.13
CA MET A 332 -0.05 3.82 5.06
C MET A 332 -0.23 5.29 5.31
N ARG A 333 -0.07 5.69 6.57
CA ARG A 333 -0.16 7.09 7.00
C ARG A 333 1.22 7.70 7.13
N TRP A 334 1.30 8.97 6.77
CA TRP A 334 2.50 9.79 6.89
C TRP A 334 2.14 11.14 7.48
N TYR A 335 2.99 11.66 8.36
CA TYR A 335 3.02 13.09 8.64
C TYR A 335 3.93 13.77 7.64
N GLU A 336 3.43 14.83 7.02
CA GLU A 336 4.20 15.71 6.13
C GLU A 336 4.18 17.14 6.70
N TYR A 337 5.36 17.73 6.82
CA TYR A 337 5.54 19.09 7.30
C TYR A 337 6.81 19.71 6.71
N THR A 338 6.92 21.02 6.80
CA THR A 338 8.04 21.77 6.20
C THR A 338 8.85 22.47 7.30
N LEU A 339 10.16 22.39 7.21
CA LEU A 339 11.09 23.13 8.04
C LEU A 339 11.97 24.03 7.20
N THR A 340 12.24 25.23 7.71
CA THR A 340 13.24 26.15 7.13
C THR A 340 14.34 26.40 8.15
N LEU A 341 15.58 26.20 7.72
CA LEU A 341 16.78 26.46 8.52
C LEU A 341 17.65 27.50 7.82
N GLU A 342 18.01 28.53 8.54
CA GLU A 342 18.98 29.53 8.10
C GLU A 342 20.40 28.94 7.98
N PRO A 343 21.32 29.59 7.26
CA PRO A 343 22.71 29.14 7.17
C PRO A 343 23.33 28.85 8.53
N GLY A 344 23.89 27.65 8.68
CA GLY A 344 24.54 27.23 9.94
C GLY A 344 23.57 26.97 11.11
N GLN A 345 22.27 27.14 10.92
CA GLN A 345 21.29 26.93 11.98
C GLN A 345 21.17 25.43 12.32
N THR A 346 21.01 25.20 13.63
CA THR A 346 20.63 23.88 14.18
C THR A 346 19.26 23.99 14.84
N LEU A 347 18.40 22.97 14.65
CA LEU A 347 17.13 22.88 15.34
C LEU A 347 16.85 21.45 15.80
N THR A 348 16.01 21.33 16.81
CA THR A 348 15.47 20.04 17.26
C THR A 348 14.07 19.83 16.69
N ASN A 349 13.87 18.71 16.03
CA ASN A 349 12.58 18.23 15.55
C ASN A 349 12.16 17.01 16.37
N THR A 350 10.96 17.03 16.91
CA THR A 350 10.42 15.94 17.72
C THR A 350 9.12 15.44 17.09
N VAL A 351 9.04 14.14 16.84
CA VAL A 351 7.82 13.47 16.42
C VAL A 351 7.39 12.51 17.51
N THR A 352 6.12 12.56 17.88
CA THR A 352 5.53 11.68 18.88
C THR A 352 4.38 10.90 18.24
N ALA A 353 4.38 9.60 18.45
CA ALA A 353 3.35 8.70 17.95
C ALA A 353 2.98 7.65 19.02
N PRO A 354 1.76 7.09 19.01
CA PRO A 354 1.43 5.93 19.84
C PRO A 354 2.24 4.71 19.40
N LEU A 355 2.55 3.83 20.35
CA LEU A 355 3.14 2.52 20.08
C LEU A 355 2.11 1.56 19.54
#